data_24da254b3c1b4d56d4a56225aec8dcb8
#
_entry.id   24da254b3c1b4d56d4a56225aec8dcb8
#
_cell.length_a   1.000
_cell.length_b   1.000
_cell.length_c   1.000
_cell.angle_alpha   90.00
_cell.angle_beta   90.00
_cell.angle_gamma   90.00
#
_symmetry.space_group_name_H-M   'P 1'
#
loop_
_entity.id
_entity.type
_entity.pdbx_description
1 polymer ?
#
loop_
_entity_poly.entity_id
_entity_poly.type
_entity_poly.pdbx_seq_one_letter_code
_entity_poly.pdbx_strand_id
1 'polypeptide(L)'
;MQRRVAFVTIGQSPRGDVLPDILKETQTPFEVTEQGALDGLTDTEIADLAPRPGEERLVTRLRDGREVLLGKPAIDRRLHDILVELDHGGFDLLVLLCTGHFTPFRLRTPFIEPQHTVDHFVQGLAYGAERIGILLPNAAQIGEFHGIPGMATKAVGASPYQAESETSMREAGASLADTDIIVMHCIGYTEAMRKVVKQAANRPVLVSRQLVAHAIDMLLS
;
A
#
# COMPACT_ATOMS: atom_id res chain seq x y z
N MET A 1 13.35 -26.19 -6.33
CA MET A 1 12.00 -25.79 -6.78
C MET A 1 12.01 -24.28 -6.89
N GLN A 2 11.30 -23.72 -7.87
CA GLN A 2 11.14 -22.27 -7.97
C GLN A 2 10.22 -21.80 -6.84
N ARG A 3 10.57 -20.70 -6.18
CA ARG A 3 9.73 -20.09 -5.13
C ARG A 3 8.41 -19.63 -5.72
N ARG A 4 7.33 -19.71 -4.96
CA ARG A 4 5.98 -19.28 -5.36
C ARG A 4 5.49 -18.20 -4.43
N VAL A 5 5.13 -17.04 -4.98
CA VAL A 5 4.65 -15.88 -4.21
C VAL A 5 3.23 -15.52 -4.66
N ALA A 6 2.31 -15.42 -3.72
CA ALA A 6 0.97 -14.90 -4.00
C ALA A 6 0.85 -13.44 -3.54
N PHE A 7 0.42 -12.59 -4.45
CA PHE A 7 0.11 -11.18 -4.21
C PHE A 7 -1.39 -10.98 -4.11
N VAL A 8 -1.83 -10.42 -2.99
CA VAL A 8 -3.25 -10.17 -2.72
C VAL A 8 -3.51 -8.67 -2.74
N THR A 9 -4.48 -8.22 -3.52
CA THR A 9 -4.88 -6.80 -3.57
C THR A 9 -6.27 -6.59 -3.01
N ILE A 10 -6.51 -5.43 -2.41
CA ILE A 10 -7.86 -4.98 -2.02
C ILE A 10 -8.74 -4.61 -3.21
N GLY A 11 -8.14 -4.44 -4.39
CA GLY A 11 -8.81 -4.13 -5.65
C GLY A 11 -9.03 -5.36 -6.52
N GLN A 12 -8.99 -5.15 -7.83
CA GLN A 12 -9.01 -6.22 -8.84
C GLN A 12 -7.59 -6.63 -9.21
N SER A 13 -7.36 -7.92 -9.47
CA SER A 13 -6.15 -8.43 -10.10
C SER A 13 -6.32 -8.59 -11.62
N PRO A 14 -5.24 -8.55 -12.45
CA PRO A 14 -3.87 -8.26 -12.06
C PRO A 14 -3.62 -6.76 -11.81
N ARG A 15 -2.67 -6.45 -10.90
CA ARG A 15 -2.24 -5.08 -10.57
C ARG A 15 -1.08 -4.62 -11.44
N GLY A 16 -1.36 -4.45 -12.72
CA GLY A 16 -0.37 -3.97 -13.70
C GLY A 16 0.21 -2.57 -13.42
N ASP A 17 -0.40 -1.81 -12.51
CA ASP A 17 0.05 -0.51 -12.03
C ASP A 17 0.99 -0.57 -10.81
N VAL A 18 1.08 -1.71 -10.14
CA VAL A 18 1.85 -1.89 -8.89
C VAL A 18 2.90 -2.98 -9.01
N LEU A 19 2.48 -4.17 -9.40
CA LEU A 19 3.33 -5.36 -9.35
C LEU A 19 4.56 -5.30 -10.25
N PRO A 20 4.51 -4.78 -11.49
CA PRO A 20 5.70 -4.67 -12.32
C PRO A 20 6.84 -3.87 -11.71
N ASP A 21 6.52 -2.79 -10.96
CA ASP A 21 7.53 -1.98 -10.28
C ASP A 21 8.14 -2.73 -9.09
N ILE A 22 7.34 -3.50 -8.33
CA ILE A 22 7.84 -4.36 -7.25
C ILE A 22 8.78 -5.42 -7.82
N LEU A 23 8.35 -6.13 -8.87
CA LEU A 23 9.15 -7.19 -9.51
C LEU A 23 10.45 -6.67 -10.11
N LYS A 24 10.48 -5.43 -10.58
CA LYS A 24 11.71 -4.80 -11.10
C LYS A 24 12.75 -4.54 -10.00
N GLU A 25 12.31 -4.27 -8.79
CA GLU A 25 13.18 -3.98 -7.66
C GLU A 25 13.63 -5.28 -6.93
N THR A 26 12.88 -6.40 -7.08
CA THR A 26 13.25 -7.69 -6.50
C THR A 26 14.36 -8.38 -7.30
N GLN A 27 15.27 -9.04 -6.61
CA GLN A 27 16.41 -9.76 -7.21
C GLN A 27 16.21 -11.28 -7.19
N THR A 28 15.45 -11.78 -6.23
CA THR A 28 15.17 -13.21 -6.08
C THR A 28 14.08 -13.65 -7.07
N PRO A 29 14.33 -14.63 -7.95
CA PRO A 29 13.33 -15.11 -8.89
C PRO A 29 12.26 -15.98 -8.20
N PHE A 30 10.99 -15.76 -8.54
CA PHE A 30 9.85 -16.53 -8.07
C PHE A 30 8.72 -16.57 -9.11
N GLU A 31 7.79 -17.52 -8.95
CA GLU A 31 6.52 -17.56 -9.68
C GLU A 31 5.49 -16.66 -9.00
N VAL A 32 4.75 -15.91 -9.81
CA VAL A 32 3.75 -14.94 -9.35
C VAL A 32 2.35 -15.51 -9.52
N THR A 33 1.55 -15.41 -8.46
CA THR A 33 0.10 -15.55 -8.51
C THR A 33 -0.51 -14.27 -7.97
N GLU A 34 -1.57 -13.76 -8.60
CA GLU A 34 -2.30 -12.60 -8.12
C GLU A 34 -3.76 -12.94 -7.84
N GLN A 35 -4.31 -12.38 -6.75
CA GLN A 35 -5.73 -12.47 -6.42
C GLN A 35 -6.23 -11.15 -5.83
N GLY A 36 -7.42 -10.72 -6.26
CA GLY A 36 -8.01 -9.46 -5.84
C GLY A 36 -9.29 -9.64 -5.05
N ALA A 37 -9.46 -8.84 -3.98
CA ALA A 37 -10.70 -8.85 -3.19
C ALA A 37 -11.95 -8.45 -4.01
N LEU A 38 -11.78 -7.81 -5.15
CA LEU A 38 -12.86 -7.43 -6.05
C LEU A 38 -12.95 -8.31 -7.32
N ASP A 39 -12.15 -9.38 -7.39
CA ASP A 39 -12.21 -10.27 -8.56
C ASP A 39 -13.57 -10.96 -8.63
N GLY A 40 -14.10 -11.07 -9.87
CA GLY A 40 -15.40 -11.67 -10.14
C GLY A 40 -16.61 -10.80 -9.79
N LEU A 41 -16.42 -9.65 -9.15
CA LEU A 41 -17.53 -8.75 -8.83
C LEU A 41 -17.91 -7.85 -10.02
N THR A 42 -19.20 -7.63 -10.15
CA THR A 42 -19.78 -6.62 -11.06
C THR A 42 -19.59 -5.20 -10.51
N ASP A 43 -19.72 -4.19 -11.37
CA ASP A 43 -19.65 -2.78 -10.95
C ASP A 43 -20.67 -2.44 -9.86
N THR A 44 -21.87 -3.04 -9.89
CA THR A 44 -22.89 -2.85 -8.85
C THR A 44 -22.45 -3.44 -7.52
N GLU A 45 -21.94 -4.67 -7.52
CA GLU A 45 -21.44 -5.30 -6.28
C GLU A 45 -20.24 -4.54 -5.71
N ILE A 46 -19.37 -3.98 -6.55
CA ILE A 46 -18.26 -3.12 -6.10
C ILE A 46 -18.80 -1.82 -5.48
N ALA A 47 -19.82 -1.20 -6.09
CA ALA A 47 -20.44 0.00 -5.55
C ALA A 47 -21.09 -0.24 -4.17
N ASP A 48 -21.65 -1.42 -3.93
CA ASP A 48 -22.24 -1.83 -2.65
C ASP A 48 -21.19 -1.99 -1.52
N LEU A 49 -19.89 -2.07 -1.88
CA LEU A 49 -18.78 -2.11 -0.93
C LEU A 49 -18.25 -0.71 -0.57
N ALA A 50 -18.91 0.37 -1.04
CA ALA A 50 -18.55 1.73 -0.66
C ALA A 50 -18.61 1.94 0.86
N PRO A 51 -17.76 2.81 1.44
CA PRO A 51 -17.71 3.01 2.88
C PRO A 51 -19.02 3.62 3.40
N ARG A 52 -19.56 3.04 4.48
CA ARG A 52 -20.70 3.58 5.20
C ARG A 52 -20.28 4.70 6.15
N PRO A 53 -21.20 5.56 6.63
CA PRO A 53 -20.89 6.56 7.64
C PRO A 53 -20.19 5.94 8.86
N GLY A 54 -19.01 6.47 9.22
CA GLY A 54 -18.20 5.99 10.33
C GLY A 54 -17.26 4.81 10.03
N GLU A 55 -17.27 4.26 8.82
CA GLU A 55 -16.31 3.24 8.41
C GLU A 55 -15.02 3.87 7.88
N GLU A 56 -13.90 3.26 8.21
CA GLU A 56 -12.59 3.58 7.59
C GLU A 56 -12.60 3.28 6.09
N ARG A 57 -11.89 4.11 5.33
CA ARG A 57 -11.84 4.09 3.87
C ARG A 57 -10.58 3.43 3.36
N LEU A 58 -10.75 2.56 2.38
CA LEU A 58 -9.67 2.03 1.57
C LEU A 58 -9.77 2.60 0.15
N VAL A 59 -8.64 2.92 -0.44
CA VAL A 59 -8.55 3.45 -1.81
C VAL A 59 -7.89 2.42 -2.68
N THR A 60 -8.49 2.10 -3.82
CA THR A 60 -7.88 1.20 -4.80
C THR A 60 -8.22 1.62 -6.23
N ARG A 61 -7.62 0.92 -7.20
CA ARG A 61 -7.85 1.13 -8.62
C ARG A 61 -8.42 -0.13 -9.24
N LEU A 62 -9.44 0.03 -10.09
CA LEU A 62 -10.00 -1.03 -10.91
C LEU A 62 -9.12 -1.31 -12.14
N ARG A 63 -9.37 -2.43 -12.84
CA ARG A 63 -8.65 -2.79 -14.09
C ARG A 63 -8.81 -1.75 -15.19
N ASP A 64 -9.94 -1.06 -15.23
CA ASP A 64 -10.22 0.02 -16.18
C ASP A 64 -9.58 1.37 -15.83
N GLY A 65 -8.89 1.44 -14.71
CA GLY A 65 -8.17 2.62 -14.26
C GLY A 65 -8.96 3.52 -13.31
N ARG A 66 -10.26 3.29 -13.09
CA ARG A 66 -11.06 4.06 -12.14
C ARG A 66 -10.58 3.87 -10.71
N GLU A 67 -10.47 4.97 -9.96
CA GLU A 67 -10.30 4.94 -8.51
C GLU A 67 -11.64 4.61 -7.85
N VAL A 68 -11.63 3.76 -6.83
CA VAL A 68 -12.80 3.46 -6.00
C VAL A 68 -12.46 3.54 -4.52
N LEU A 69 -13.45 3.98 -3.73
CA LEU A 69 -13.41 3.97 -2.27
C LEU A 69 -14.21 2.78 -1.75
N LEU A 70 -13.62 2.02 -0.85
CA LEU A 70 -14.18 0.81 -0.27
C LEU A 70 -14.27 0.93 1.24
N GLY A 71 -15.33 0.38 1.83
CA GLY A 71 -15.46 0.24 3.27
C GLY A 71 -14.54 -0.87 3.80
N LYS A 72 -13.66 -0.54 4.74
CA LYS A 72 -12.70 -1.48 5.31
C LYS A 72 -13.32 -2.78 5.84
N PRO A 73 -14.45 -2.77 6.59
CA PRO A 73 -15.01 -4.01 7.16
C PRO A 73 -15.42 -5.05 6.12
N ALA A 74 -15.86 -4.61 4.94
CA ALA A 74 -16.25 -5.51 3.85
C ALA A 74 -15.02 -6.13 3.19
N ILE A 75 -13.97 -5.34 2.98
CA ILE A 75 -12.72 -5.79 2.37
C ILE A 75 -11.94 -6.68 3.33
N ASP A 76 -11.92 -6.37 4.62
CA ASP A 76 -11.26 -7.17 5.66
C ASP A 76 -11.77 -8.63 5.65
N ARG A 77 -13.09 -8.83 5.60
CA ARG A 77 -13.68 -10.18 5.47
C ARG A 77 -13.22 -10.90 4.20
N ARG A 78 -13.26 -10.23 3.05
CA ARG A 78 -12.86 -10.83 1.76
C ARG A 78 -11.38 -11.19 1.74
N LEU A 79 -10.52 -10.35 2.32
CA LEU A 79 -9.10 -10.63 2.44
C LEU A 79 -8.82 -11.84 3.33
N HIS A 80 -9.57 -11.99 4.44
CA HIS A 80 -9.45 -13.18 5.30
C HIS A 80 -9.76 -14.46 4.53
N ASP A 81 -10.85 -14.49 3.77
CA ASP A 81 -11.25 -15.67 2.99
C ASP A 81 -10.16 -16.02 1.95
N ILE A 82 -9.65 -15.02 1.21
CA ILE A 82 -8.61 -15.19 0.21
C ILE A 82 -7.30 -15.70 0.85
N LEU A 83 -6.85 -15.05 1.92
CA LEU A 83 -5.58 -15.38 2.56
C LEU A 83 -5.60 -16.76 3.22
N VAL A 84 -6.74 -17.18 3.80
CA VAL A 84 -6.91 -18.53 4.33
C VAL A 84 -6.84 -19.57 3.21
N GLU A 85 -7.44 -19.32 2.05
CA GLU A 85 -7.36 -20.22 0.89
C GLU A 85 -5.91 -20.34 0.40
N LEU A 86 -5.23 -19.21 0.23
CA LEU A 86 -3.84 -19.18 -0.25
C LEU A 86 -2.85 -19.78 0.75
N ASP A 87 -3.11 -19.69 2.06
CA ASP A 87 -2.27 -20.29 3.11
C ASP A 87 -2.15 -21.81 2.99
N HIS A 88 -3.16 -22.46 2.36
CA HIS A 88 -3.14 -23.89 2.02
C HIS A 88 -2.65 -24.19 0.60
N GLY A 89 -2.32 -23.16 -0.21
CA GLY A 89 -1.96 -23.25 -1.62
C GLY A 89 -0.50 -23.64 -1.90
N GLY A 90 0.33 -23.84 -0.87
CA GLY A 90 1.74 -24.21 -1.00
C GLY A 90 2.61 -23.07 -1.57
N PHE A 91 2.33 -21.84 -1.19
CA PHE A 91 3.17 -20.68 -1.47
C PHE A 91 4.30 -20.56 -0.45
N ASP A 92 5.45 -20.02 -0.89
CA ASP A 92 6.58 -19.71 -0.01
C ASP A 92 6.41 -18.37 0.70
N LEU A 93 5.61 -17.47 0.12
CA LEU A 93 5.33 -16.14 0.67
C LEU A 93 3.97 -15.63 0.18
N LEU A 94 3.23 -14.99 1.07
CA LEU A 94 2.03 -14.20 0.75
C LEU A 94 2.37 -12.71 0.93
N VAL A 95 1.89 -11.85 0.04
CA VAL A 95 2.14 -10.41 0.07
C VAL A 95 0.83 -9.65 -0.14
N LEU A 96 0.44 -8.83 0.82
CA LEU A 96 -0.70 -7.93 0.65
C LEU A 96 -0.26 -6.65 -0.08
N LEU A 97 -0.97 -6.26 -1.14
CA LEU A 97 -0.72 -5.01 -1.88
C LEU A 97 -1.61 -3.88 -1.35
N CYS A 98 -1.50 -3.60 -0.04
CA CYS A 98 -2.19 -2.50 0.62
C CYS A 98 -1.48 -2.11 1.92
N THR A 99 -1.46 -0.81 2.22
CA THR A 99 -0.93 -0.24 3.47
C THR A 99 -2.04 0.17 4.46
N GLY A 100 -3.24 -0.38 4.31
CA GLY A 100 -4.32 -0.23 5.28
C GLY A 100 -4.11 -1.10 6.52
N HIS A 101 -4.70 -0.70 7.63
CA HIS A 101 -4.77 -1.55 8.83
C HIS A 101 -5.89 -2.57 8.69
N PHE A 102 -5.59 -3.83 8.97
CA PHE A 102 -6.57 -4.93 8.91
C PHE A 102 -6.65 -5.65 10.25
N THR A 103 -7.70 -6.46 10.42
CA THR A 103 -7.79 -7.41 11.53
C THR A 103 -6.64 -8.42 11.39
N PRO A 104 -5.90 -8.74 12.48
CA PRO A 104 -4.71 -9.58 12.37
C PRO A 104 -4.97 -10.92 11.70
N PHE A 105 -4.22 -11.20 10.65
CA PHE A 105 -4.24 -12.47 9.93
C PHE A 105 -3.42 -13.54 10.67
N ARG A 106 -3.95 -14.75 10.76
CA ARG A 106 -3.25 -15.90 11.36
C ARG A 106 -2.95 -16.93 10.29
N LEU A 107 -1.78 -16.79 9.66
CA LEU A 107 -1.32 -17.61 8.55
C LEU A 107 -0.12 -18.47 8.97
N ARG A 108 0.06 -19.61 8.30
CA ARG A 108 1.23 -20.49 8.44
C ARG A 108 2.34 -20.10 7.50
N THR A 109 1.94 -19.69 6.29
CA THR A 109 2.85 -19.17 5.27
C THR A 109 3.41 -17.82 5.70
N PRO A 110 4.71 -17.55 5.52
CA PRO A 110 5.27 -16.21 5.72
C PRO A 110 4.42 -15.16 4.99
N PHE A 111 4.17 -14.03 5.66
CA PHE A 111 3.26 -13.01 5.16
C PHE A 111 3.83 -11.62 5.32
N ILE A 112 3.85 -10.85 4.23
CA ILE A 112 4.15 -9.42 4.25
C ILE A 112 2.84 -8.65 4.28
N GLU A 113 2.56 -8.01 5.41
CA GLU A 113 1.54 -6.99 5.56
C GLU A 113 2.22 -5.62 5.52
N PRO A 114 2.08 -4.86 4.42
CA PRO A 114 2.87 -3.65 4.19
C PRO A 114 2.70 -2.57 5.25
N GLN A 115 1.53 -2.47 5.88
CA GLN A 115 1.33 -1.52 6.99
C GLN A 115 2.40 -1.72 8.07
N HIS A 116 2.53 -2.94 8.58
CA HIS A 116 3.51 -3.24 9.63
C HIS A 116 4.94 -3.14 9.11
N THR A 117 5.20 -3.68 7.90
CA THR A 117 6.52 -3.65 7.29
C THR A 117 7.01 -2.22 7.09
N VAL A 118 6.18 -1.34 6.50
CA VAL A 118 6.52 0.06 6.24
C VAL A 118 6.75 0.81 7.55
N ASP A 119 5.85 0.68 8.52
CA ASP A 119 5.95 1.40 9.80
C ASP A 119 7.24 1.05 10.55
N HIS A 120 7.60 -0.23 10.64
CA HIS A 120 8.82 -0.66 11.31
C HIS A 120 10.10 -0.27 10.55
N PHE A 121 10.11 -0.33 9.21
CA PHE A 121 11.21 0.20 8.42
C PHE A 121 11.38 1.71 8.64
N VAL A 122 10.27 2.47 8.64
CA VAL A 122 10.30 3.92 8.87
C VAL A 122 10.81 4.23 10.27
N GLN A 123 10.35 3.51 11.29
CA GLN A 123 10.86 3.67 12.67
C GLN A 123 12.38 3.49 12.75
N GLY A 124 12.92 2.49 12.05
CA GLY A 124 14.36 2.24 12.01
C GLY A 124 15.13 3.29 11.19
N LEU A 125 14.65 3.61 9.99
CA LEU A 125 15.32 4.53 9.07
C LEU A 125 15.24 6.01 9.51
N ALA A 126 14.16 6.37 10.20
CA ALA A 126 13.92 7.73 10.67
C ALA A 126 14.20 7.89 12.18
N TYR A 127 15.02 7.00 12.75
CA TYR A 127 15.39 7.10 14.16
C TYR A 127 16.02 8.46 14.49
N GLY A 128 15.46 9.16 15.45
CA GLY A 128 15.89 10.52 15.83
C GLY A 128 15.28 11.65 15.01
N ALA A 129 14.43 11.36 14.02
CA ALA A 129 13.63 12.40 13.36
C ALA A 129 12.61 13.02 14.32
N GLU A 130 12.43 14.34 14.25
CA GLU A 130 11.45 15.05 15.07
C GLU A 130 10.04 14.91 14.53
N ARG A 131 9.89 14.92 13.19
CA ARG A 131 8.60 14.85 12.53
C ARG A 131 8.66 14.11 11.18
N ILE A 132 7.76 13.16 10.99
CA ILE A 132 7.59 12.40 9.75
C ILE A 132 6.44 12.98 8.93
N GLY A 133 6.71 13.28 7.65
CA GLY A 133 5.67 13.60 6.66
C GLY A 133 5.01 12.34 6.15
N ILE A 134 3.69 12.31 6.12
CA ILE A 134 2.91 11.17 5.60
C ILE A 134 2.08 11.64 4.41
N LEU A 135 2.26 11.01 3.27
CA LEU A 135 1.42 11.22 2.10
C LEU A 135 0.44 10.06 1.96
N LEU A 136 -0.86 10.36 2.11
CA LEU A 136 -1.97 9.41 2.01
C LEU A 136 -2.67 9.52 0.64
N PRO A 137 -3.28 8.45 0.11
CA PRO A 137 -3.92 8.48 -1.20
C PRO A 137 -5.22 9.28 -1.24
N ASN A 138 -5.81 9.62 -0.08
CA ASN A 138 -7.03 10.40 0.02
C ASN A 138 -7.00 11.30 1.26
N ALA A 139 -7.34 12.58 1.09
CA ALA A 139 -7.36 13.54 2.19
C ALA A 139 -8.35 13.16 3.31
N ALA A 140 -9.43 12.47 2.99
CA ALA A 140 -10.39 12.00 4.00
C ALA A 140 -9.79 10.94 4.95
N GLN A 141 -8.70 10.27 4.57
CA GLN A 141 -8.01 9.31 5.42
C GLN A 141 -7.10 9.98 6.47
N ILE A 142 -6.85 11.29 6.40
CA ILE A 142 -6.00 11.98 7.38
C ILE A 142 -6.52 11.80 8.81
N GLY A 143 -7.84 11.90 9.00
CA GLY A 143 -8.48 11.67 10.29
C GLY A 143 -8.59 10.20 10.70
N GLU A 144 -8.35 9.28 9.80
CA GLU A 144 -8.39 7.82 9.99
C GLU A 144 -6.98 7.23 10.18
N PHE A 145 -5.93 8.01 9.89
CA PHE A 145 -4.55 7.54 9.98
C PHE A 145 -4.09 7.45 11.42
N HIS A 146 -3.70 6.26 11.85
CA HIS A 146 -3.32 5.97 13.24
C HIS A 146 -1.90 6.46 13.61
N GLY A 147 -1.19 7.09 12.67
CA GLY A 147 0.20 7.50 12.87
C GLY A 147 1.19 6.34 12.77
N ILE A 148 2.47 6.66 12.93
CA ILE A 148 3.53 5.67 13.10
C ILE A 148 3.86 5.62 14.59
N PRO A 149 3.80 4.47 15.26
CA PRO A 149 3.97 4.38 16.70
C PRO A 149 5.27 5.03 17.18
N GLY A 150 5.16 5.92 18.18
CA GLY A 150 6.31 6.61 18.79
C GLY A 150 6.88 7.77 17.96
N MET A 151 6.24 8.18 16.86
CA MET A 151 6.72 9.25 15.98
C MET A 151 5.67 10.37 15.84
N ALA A 152 6.10 11.63 15.84
CA ALA A 152 5.25 12.73 15.46
C ALA A 152 5.06 12.75 13.95
N THR A 153 3.81 12.85 13.49
CA THR A 153 3.48 12.80 12.06
C THR A 153 2.72 14.04 11.61
N LYS A 154 2.94 14.43 10.35
CA LYS A 154 2.14 15.41 9.61
C LYS A 154 1.63 14.76 8.34
N ALA A 155 0.32 14.61 8.21
CA ALA A 155 -0.28 13.94 7.07
C ALA A 155 -0.89 14.92 6.08
N VAL A 156 -0.77 14.61 4.78
CA VAL A 156 -1.45 15.26 3.66
C VAL A 156 -2.02 14.20 2.73
N GLY A 157 -3.03 14.55 1.93
CA GLY A 157 -3.66 13.63 0.98
C GLY A 157 -3.44 14.06 -0.46
N ALA A 158 -2.99 13.12 -1.33
CA ALA A 158 -2.96 13.28 -2.78
C ALA A 158 -3.04 11.92 -3.46
N SER A 159 -4.04 11.72 -4.33
CA SER A 159 -4.27 10.41 -4.96
C SER A 159 -3.20 10.06 -6.00
N PRO A 160 -2.68 8.81 -5.99
CA PRO A 160 -1.83 8.31 -7.06
C PRO A 160 -2.59 7.95 -8.34
N TYR A 161 -3.92 7.95 -8.32
CA TYR A 161 -4.76 7.40 -9.39
C TYR A 161 -5.49 8.46 -10.22
N GLN A 162 -5.45 9.73 -9.81
CA GLN A 162 -6.10 10.83 -10.52
C GLN A 162 -5.23 11.41 -11.65
N ALA A 163 -5.87 11.96 -12.68
CA ALA A 163 -5.19 12.49 -13.87
C ALA A 163 -4.19 13.62 -13.56
N GLU A 164 -4.46 14.44 -12.55
CA GLU A 164 -3.63 15.58 -12.13
C GLU A 164 -2.65 15.21 -11.00
N SER A 165 -2.29 13.93 -10.89
CA SER A 165 -1.47 13.41 -9.78
C SER A 165 -0.11 14.14 -9.65
N GLU A 166 0.53 14.59 -10.74
CA GLU A 166 1.81 15.28 -10.65
C GLU A 166 1.71 16.64 -9.93
N THR A 167 0.68 17.44 -10.22
CA THR A 167 0.43 18.72 -9.54
C THR A 167 0.14 18.48 -8.07
N SER A 168 -0.76 17.56 -7.76
CA SER A 168 -1.11 17.18 -6.38
C SER A 168 0.10 16.66 -5.60
N MET A 169 0.99 15.87 -6.23
CA MET A 169 2.23 15.39 -5.60
C MET A 169 3.19 16.54 -5.29
N ARG A 170 3.31 17.52 -6.19
CA ARG A 170 4.15 18.71 -6.00
C ARG A 170 3.65 19.57 -4.82
N GLU A 171 2.37 19.83 -4.76
CA GLU A 171 1.73 20.58 -3.67
C GLU A 171 1.86 19.86 -2.33
N ALA A 172 1.61 18.55 -2.32
CA ALA A 172 1.78 17.70 -1.14
C ALA A 172 3.24 17.71 -0.65
N GLY A 173 4.22 17.58 -1.56
CA GLY A 173 5.64 17.68 -1.23
C GLY A 173 6.00 19.01 -0.61
N ALA A 174 5.57 20.12 -1.22
CA ALA A 174 5.80 21.46 -0.66
C ALA A 174 5.18 21.64 0.73
N SER A 175 3.99 21.09 0.96
CA SER A 175 3.32 21.13 2.25
C SER A 175 4.06 20.33 3.34
N LEU A 176 4.86 19.33 2.97
CA LEU A 176 5.63 18.48 3.88
C LEU A 176 7.12 18.91 4.01
N ALA A 177 7.50 20.04 3.46
CA ALA A 177 8.90 20.51 3.46
C ALA A 177 9.46 20.81 4.89
N ASP A 178 8.58 20.98 5.88
CA ASP A 178 8.92 21.20 7.29
C ASP A 178 9.06 19.89 8.09
N THR A 179 9.09 18.74 7.43
CA THR A 179 9.32 17.42 8.05
C THR A 179 10.72 16.91 7.73
N ASP A 180 11.22 15.93 8.47
CA ASP A 180 12.58 15.41 8.32
C ASP A 180 12.68 14.39 7.20
N ILE A 181 11.66 13.55 7.06
CA ILE A 181 11.53 12.51 6.06
C ILE A 181 10.06 12.37 5.67
N ILE A 182 9.78 12.02 4.43
CA ILE A 182 8.43 11.83 3.91
C ILE A 182 8.22 10.36 3.57
N VAL A 183 7.09 9.81 3.97
CA VAL A 183 6.63 8.46 3.62
C VAL A 183 5.40 8.57 2.71
N MET A 184 5.51 8.07 1.50
CA MET A 184 4.38 7.93 0.58
C MET A 184 3.66 6.61 0.92
N HIS A 185 2.67 6.74 1.83
CA HIS A 185 2.04 5.64 2.57
C HIS A 185 0.85 5.05 1.79
N CYS A 186 1.12 4.61 0.56
CA CYS A 186 0.20 3.83 -0.27
C CYS A 186 1.02 3.03 -1.28
N ILE A 187 0.64 1.79 -1.52
CA ILE A 187 1.31 0.95 -2.51
C ILE A 187 1.15 1.47 -3.95
N GLY A 188 0.16 2.31 -4.19
CA GLY A 188 -0.12 2.94 -5.49
C GLY A 188 0.90 3.99 -5.93
N TYR A 189 1.67 4.58 -5.02
CA TYR A 189 2.66 5.60 -5.39
C TYR A 189 3.85 5.01 -6.16
N THR A 190 4.24 5.70 -7.23
CA THR A 190 5.34 5.29 -8.12
C THR A 190 6.64 6.01 -7.81
N GLU A 191 7.74 5.49 -8.36
CA GLU A 191 9.05 6.16 -8.31
C GLU A 191 9.03 7.54 -9.02
N ALA A 192 8.25 7.70 -10.09
CA ALA A 192 8.07 8.99 -10.75
C ALA A 192 7.43 10.03 -9.80
N MET A 193 6.36 9.64 -9.08
CA MET A 193 5.72 10.48 -8.07
C MET A 193 6.67 10.81 -6.92
N ARG A 194 7.46 9.84 -6.46
CA ARG A 194 8.49 10.05 -5.43
C ARG A 194 9.47 11.15 -5.82
N LYS A 195 9.92 11.16 -7.07
CA LYS A 195 10.85 12.21 -7.58
C LYS A 195 10.21 13.58 -7.53
N VAL A 196 8.93 13.72 -7.89
CA VAL A 196 8.19 14.99 -7.83
C VAL A 196 8.09 15.48 -6.39
N VAL A 197 7.65 14.60 -5.46
CA VAL A 197 7.55 14.94 -4.02
C VAL A 197 8.91 15.32 -3.45
N LYS A 198 9.97 14.56 -3.76
CA LYS A 198 11.34 14.82 -3.30
C LYS A 198 11.86 16.17 -3.77
N GLN A 199 11.61 16.52 -5.02
CA GLN A 199 11.99 17.82 -5.58
C GLN A 199 11.26 18.98 -4.88
N ALA A 200 9.95 18.83 -4.66
CA ALA A 200 9.13 19.88 -4.07
C ALA A 200 9.43 20.10 -2.57
N ALA A 201 9.67 19.02 -1.84
CA ALA A 201 9.94 19.06 -0.41
C ALA A 201 11.41 19.34 -0.07
N ASN A 202 12.35 19.00 -0.95
CA ASN A 202 13.80 18.94 -0.67
C ASN A 202 14.11 18.09 0.58
N ARG A 203 13.44 16.93 0.70
CA ARG A 203 13.57 15.98 1.83
C ARG A 203 13.77 14.56 1.32
N PRO A 204 14.33 13.64 2.13
CA PRO A 204 14.27 12.21 1.84
C PRO A 204 12.80 11.75 1.71
N VAL A 205 12.53 10.90 0.72
CA VAL A 205 11.18 10.35 0.48
C VAL A 205 11.25 8.85 0.32
N LEU A 206 10.48 8.12 1.11
CA LEU A 206 10.30 6.68 1.05
C LEU A 206 8.99 6.34 0.32
N VAL A 207 9.01 5.25 -0.44
CA VAL A 207 7.83 4.72 -1.14
C VAL A 207 7.55 3.31 -0.65
N SER A 208 6.33 3.05 -0.22
CA SER A 208 5.93 1.77 0.37
C SER A 208 6.25 0.56 -0.51
N ARG A 209 6.06 0.66 -1.85
CA ARG A 209 6.35 -0.46 -2.76
C ARG A 209 7.81 -0.88 -2.80
N GLN A 210 8.77 0.04 -2.64
CA GLN A 210 10.19 -0.29 -2.56
C GLN A 210 10.52 -1.03 -1.27
N LEU A 211 9.95 -0.62 -0.15
CA LEU A 211 10.13 -1.32 1.13
C LEU A 211 9.56 -2.74 1.07
N VAL A 212 8.43 -2.93 0.42
CA VAL A 212 7.83 -4.25 0.19
C VAL A 212 8.72 -5.11 -0.69
N ALA A 213 9.27 -4.58 -1.79
CA ALA A 213 10.17 -5.32 -2.67
C ALA A 213 11.42 -5.81 -1.92
N HIS A 214 12.05 -4.96 -1.13
CA HIS A 214 13.19 -5.35 -0.31
C HIS A 214 12.82 -6.39 0.76
N ALA A 215 11.64 -6.29 1.38
CA ALA A 215 11.16 -7.27 2.34
C ALA A 215 10.95 -8.66 1.69
N ILE A 216 10.48 -8.70 0.43
CA ILE A 216 10.35 -9.95 -0.34
C ILE A 216 11.72 -10.60 -0.51
N ASP A 217 12.73 -9.85 -0.97
CA ASP A 217 14.08 -10.39 -1.14
C ASP A 217 14.68 -10.89 0.17
N MET A 218 14.49 -10.16 1.28
CA MET A 218 14.98 -10.58 2.60
C MET A 218 14.40 -11.90 3.08
N LEU A 219 13.14 -12.22 2.70
CA LEU A 219 12.48 -13.47 3.11
C LEU A 219 12.72 -14.64 2.16
N LEU A 220 13.05 -14.37 0.89
CA LEU A 220 13.21 -15.41 -0.14
C LEU A 220 14.65 -15.73 -0.48
N SER A 221 15.62 -14.89 -0.06
CA SER A 221 17.06 -15.09 -0.29
C SER A 221 17.66 -16.28 0.49
#